data_37c85bd8d3b1dd02f44d2db50d0200ff
#
_entry.id   37c85bd8d3b1dd02f44d2db50d0200ff
#
_cell.length_a   1.000
_cell.length_b   1.000
_cell.length_c   1.000
_cell.angle_alpha   90.00
_cell.angle_beta   90.00
_cell.angle_gamma   90.00
#
_symmetry.space_group_name_H-M   'P 1'
#
loop_
_entity.id
_entity.type
_entity.pdbx_description
1 polymer ?
#
loop_
_entity_poly.entity_id
_entity_poly.type
_entity_poly.pdbx_seq_one_letter_code
_entity_poly.pdbx_strand_id
1 'polypeptide(L)'
;MRVLLDILFAFAFLYPLLMAWTWMVGGLWFFFKREYREQALPEPTDEGCSIIIPCFNEEAQVRQTIRYALQTKYPNFEVIAVNDGSSDRTAEILDELSAQDSRLRVVHLAENQGKAVALRSGVLVSKYEYLVCIDGDALLHPHAVLWLMQPFINFPRIGAVTGNPRILNRSSILGKLQVGEFSSIIGLIKRAQRTYGRIFTVSGVIAAFRKTALARVGFWSDDKITEDIDISWKLQLDHWDIQYIPQALCYIYMPETFKGLWKQRLRWAQGGVEVLIEYIPQMFKLRVRRMWPVMIEALVSIIWSYVMIMIFTLFFVGLFIELPQQWQIKTLMPQWYGVILGGTCLIQFLVSLWIDHRYDRGRFFRNYFWVIWYPLFFWLLTLFTSVVAVPKTLFNTKKRARWVSPDRGFRGDNP
;
A
#
# COMPACT_ATOMS: atom_id res chain seq x y z
N MET A 1 -11.27 13.25 36.17
CA MET A 1 -9.94 12.83 35.69
C MET A 1 -9.83 11.33 35.55
N ARG A 2 -10.11 10.53 36.60
CA ARG A 2 -10.09 9.04 36.51
C ARG A 2 -11.01 8.49 35.42
N VAL A 3 -12.23 9.03 35.31
CA VAL A 3 -13.18 8.67 34.24
C VAL A 3 -12.59 8.91 32.84
N LEU A 4 -11.82 9.99 32.63
CA LEU A 4 -11.17 10.26 31.35
C LEU A 4 -10.13 9.18 31.01
N LEU A 5 -9.29 8.78 31.98
CA LEU A 5 -8.34 7.68 31.77
C LEU A 5 -9.04 6.37 31.45
N ASP A 6 -10.13 6.06 32.17
CA ASP A 6 -10.91 4.84 31.90
C ASP A 6 -11.50 4.85 30.49
N ILE A 7 -11.97 6.02 29.99
CA ILE A 7 -12.44 6.18 28.61
C ILE A 7 -11.28 5.96 27.62
N LEU A 8 -10.10 6.55 27.90
CA LEU A 8 -8.94 6.39 27.01
C LEU A 8 -8.43 4.95 26.98
N PHE A 9 -8.44 4.25 28.11
CA PHE A 9 -8.13 2.82 28.16
C PHE A 9 -9.16 1.98 27.40
N ALA A 10 -10.44 2.26 27.58
CA ALA A 10 -11.50 1.60 26.84
C ALA A 10 -11.33 1.81 25.32
N PHE A 11 -11.03 3.03 24.90
CA PHE A 11 -10.75 3.35 23.50
C PHE A 11 -9.50 2.63 22.99
N ALA A 12 -8.40 2.65 23.75
CA ALA A 12 -7.15 1.98 23.39
C ALA A 12 -7.32 0.48 23.17
N PHE A 13 -8.25 -0.16 23.88
CA PHE A 13 -8.60 -1.57 23.73
C PHE A 13 -9.65 -1.82 22.66
N LEU A 14 -10.78 -1.10 22.71
CA LEU A 14 -11.93 -1.39 21.86
C LEU A 14 -11.68 -1.04 20.40
N TYR A 15 -10.94 0.04 20.11
CA TYR A 15 -10.68 0.45 18.74
C TYR A 15 -9.97 -0.65 17.91
N PRO A 16 -8.79 -1.17 18.28
CA PRO A 16 -8.14 -2.22 17.51
C PRO A 16 -8.96 -3.52 17.48
N LEU A 17 -9.69 -3.83 18.53
CA LEU A 17 -10.58 -4.99 18.59
C LEU A 17 -11.71 -4.89 17.55
N LEU A 18 -12.44 -3.77 17.55
CA LEU A 18 -13.54 -3.53 16.61
C LEU A 18 -13.06 -3.47 15.17
N MET A 19 -11.92 -2.82 14.92
CA MET A 19 -11.35 -2.74 13.58
C MET A 19 -10.90 -4.11 13.06
N ALA A 20 -10.24 -4.91 13.88
CA ALA A 20 -9.84 -6.26 13.50
C ALA A 20 -11.05 -7.12 13.08
N TRP A 21 -12.13 -7.10 13.84
CA TRP A 21 -13.37 -7.81 13.50
C TRP A 21 -14.04 -7.23 12.25
N THR A 22 -14.07 -5.91 12.10
CA THR A 22 -14.61 -5.26 10.90
C THR A 22 -13.85 -5.69 9.65
N TRP A 23 -12.51 -5.73 9.71
CA TRP A 23 -11.69 -6.17 8.60
C TRP A 23 -11.83 -7.67 8.31
N MET A 24 -11.89 -8.52 9.35
CA MET A 24 -12.11 -9.96 9.17
C MET A 24 -13.47 -10.26 8.52
N VAL A 25 -14.53 -9.69 9.05
CA VAL A 25 -15.89 -9.92 8.55
C VAL A 25 -16.03 -9.37 7.12
N GLY A 26 -15.58 -8.13 6.88
CA GLY A 26 -15.62 -7.52 5.54
C GLY A 26 -14.74 -8.25 4.53
N GLY A 27 -13.55 -8.70 4.94
CA GLY A 27 -12.63 -9.47 4.10
C GLY A 27 -13.16 -10.85 3.76
N LEU A 28 -13.73 -11.58 4.73
CA LEU A 28 -14.37 -12.88 4.50
C LEU A 28 -15.61 -12.74 3.61
N TRP A 29 -16.43 -11.70 3.84
CA TRP A 29 -17.57 -11.43 2.96
C TRP A 29 -17.16 -11.23 1.52
N PHE A 30 -16.12 -10.39 1.28
CA PHE A 30 -15.56 -10.18 -0.05
C PHE A 30 -15.07 -11.49 -0.65
N PHE A 31 -14.30 -12.27 0.13
CA PHE A 31 -13.74 -13.54 -0.30
C PHE A 31 -14.83 -14.51 -0.75
N PHE A 32 -15.82 -14.81 0.10
CA PHE A 32 -16.89 -15.76 -0.25
C PHE A 32 -17.75 -15.30 -1.41
N LYS A 33 -17.95 -13.99 -1.54
CA LYS A 33 -18.81 -13.45 -2.60
C LYS A 33 -18.11 -13.30 -3.95
N ARG A 34 -16.78 -13.07 -3.96
CA ARG A 34 -16.04 -12.71 -5.17
C ARG A 34 -14.85 -13.59 -5.50
N GLU A 35 -14.27 -14.28 -4.54
CA GLU A 35 -13.04 -15.04 -4.75
C GLU A 35 -13.19 -16.54 -4.50
N TYR A 36 -14.15 -16.97 -3.66
CA TYR A 36 -14.27 -18.35 -3.23
C TYR A 36 -14.40 -19.33 -4.40
N ARG A 37 -15.22 -18.99 -5.38
CA ARG A 37 -15.31 -19.76 -6.61
C ARG A 37 -14.08 -19.47 -7.45
N GLU A 38 -13.46 -20.52 -7.95
CA GLU A 38 -12.35 -20.39 -8.90
C GLU A 38 -12.86 -19.67 -10.14
N GLN A 39 -12.23 -18.54 -10.44
CA GLN A 39 -12.58 -17.75 -11.62
C GLN A 39 -11.69 -18.21 -12.77
N ALA A 40 -12.31 -18.49 -13.90
CA ALA A 40 -11.57 -18.71 -15.14
C ALA A 40 -10.70 -17.48 -15.47
N LEU A 41 -9.57 -17.72 -16.11
CA LEU A 41 -8.73 -16.64 -16.59
C LEU A 41 -9.55 -15.76 -17.55
N PRO A 42 -9.57 -14.43 -17.36
CA PRO A 42 -10.28 -13.55 -18.26
C PRO A 42 -9.78 -13.68 -19.70
N GLU A 43 -10.69 -13.67 -20.64
CA GLU A 43 -10.30 -13.59 -22.04
C GLU A 43 -9.74 -12.21 -22.36
N PRO A 44 -8.73 -12.14 -23.24
CA PRO A 44 -8.23 -10.87 -23.75
C PRO A 44 -9.35 -10.10 -24.47
N THR A 45 -9.25 -8.79 -24.41
CA THR A 45 -10.16 -7.90 -25.14
C THR A 45 -9.42 -7.20 -26.27
N ASP A 46 -10.15 -6.58 -27.19
CA ASP A 46 -9.57 -5.79 -28.28
C ASP A 46 -8.94 -4.47 -27.79
N GLU A 47 -9.31 -4.05 -26.59
CA GLU A 47 -8.77 -2.83 -25.97
C GLU A 47 -7.28 -2.98 -25.62
N GLY A 48 -6.49 -1.99 -26.00
CA GLY A 48 -5.07 -1.97 -25.68
C GLY A 48 -4.74 -1.33 -24.33
N CYS A 49 -3.57 -1.64 -23.79
CA CYS A 49 -3.06 -0.99 -22.56
C CYS A 49 -1.60 -0.55 -22.69
N SER A 50 -1.24 0.53 -21.98
CA SER A 50 0.15 0.99 -21.85
C SER A 50 0.66 0.65 -20.45
N ILE A 51 1.73 -0.15 -20.37
CA ILE A 51 2.39 -0.48 -19.09
C ILE A 51 3.45 0.60 -18.85
N ILE A 52 3.27 1.39 -17.79
CA ILE A 52 4.16 2.52 -17.45
C ILE A 52 5.02 2.14 -16.26
N ILE A 53 6.33 2.27 -16.43
CA ILE A 53 7.36 1.87 -15.46
C ILE A 53 8.27 3.05 -15.20
N PRO A 54 8.06 3.82 -14.12
CA PRO A 54 9.00 4.85 -13.70
C PRO A 54 10.25 4.19 -13.11
N CYS A 55 11.43 4.63 -13.51
CA CYS A 55 12.73 4.09 -13.14
C CYS A 55 13.65 5.20 -12.62
N PHE A 56 14.26 5.02 -11.45
CA PHE A 56 15.28 5.90 -10.91
C PHE A 56 16.30 5.11 -10.09
N ASN A 57 17.52 5.01 -10.61
CA ASN A 57 18.64 4.25 -10.02
C ASN A 57 18.24 2.78 -9.72
N GLU A 58 17.84 2.07 -10.78
CA GLU A 58 17.35 0.70 -10.73
C GLU A 58 18.24 -0.27 -11.56
N GLU A 59 19.51 0.04 -11.77
CA GLU A 59 20.42 -0.77 -12.62
C GLU A 59 20.42 -2.26 -12.25
N ALA A 60 20.25 -2.57 -10.94
CA ALA A 60 20.27 -3.95 -10.46
C ALA A 60 19.02 -4.75 -10.87
N GLN A 61 17.87 -4.09 -11.12
CA GLN A 61 16.58 -4.78 -11.25
C GLN A 61 15.82 -4.44 -12.53
N VAL A 62 16.05 -3.27 -13.11
CA VAL A 62 15.29 -2.77 -14.26
C VAL A 62 15.24 -3.76 -15.42
N ARG A 63 16.33 -4.46 -15.71
CA ARG A 63 16.38 -5.49 -16.77
C ARG A 63 15.37 -6.61 -16.53
N GLN A 64 15.25 -7.06 -15.29
CA GLN A 64 14.30 -8.11 -14.91
C GLN A 64 12.87 -7.57 -14.96
N THR A 65 12.61 -6.39 -14.43
CA THR A 65 11.29 -5.75 -14.44
C THR A 65 10.74 -5.60 -15.87
N ILE A 66 11.56 -5.06 -16.79
CA ILE A 66 11.17 -4.87 -18.18
C ILE A 66 10.89 -6.23 -18.86
N ARG A 67 11.73 -7.24 -18.64
CA ARG A 67 11.50 -8.59 -19.19
C ARG A 67 10.17 -9.18 -18.72
N TYR A 68 9.84 -9.06 -17.44
CA TYR A 68 8.57 -9.54 -16.90
C TYR A 68 7.37 -8.77 -17.48
N ALA A 69 7.48 -7.44 -17.66
CA ALA A 69 6.44 -6.65 -18.29
C ALA A 69 6.20 -7.05 -19.75
N LEU A 70 7.27 -7.31 -20.52
CA LEU A 70 7.20 -7.77 -21.92
C LEU A 70 6.67 -9.21 -22.07
N GLN A 71 6.71 -10.03 -21.01
CA GLN A 71 6.16 -11.39 -20.98
C GLN A 71 4.67 -11.45 -20.66
N THR A 72 4.00 -10.30 -20.52
CA THR A 72 2.56 -10.27 -20.25
C THR A 72 1.77 -11.02 -21.34
N LYS A 73 0.75 -11.77 -20.93
CA LYS A 73 -0.13 -12.55 -21.81
C LYS A 73 -1.35 -11.74 -22.26
N TYR A 74 -1.15 -10.46 -22.53
CA TYR A 74 -2.15 -9.56 -23.06
C TYR A 74 -1.79 -9.21 -24.52
N PRO A 75 -2.74 -9.26 -25.48
CA PRO A 75 -2.39 -9.17 -26.91
C PRO A 75 -1.94 -7.76 -27.31
N ASN A 76 -2.69 -6.75 -26.90
CA ASN A 76 -2.51 -5.37 -27.38
C ASN A 76 -1.90 -4.51 -26.25
N PHE A 77 -0.56 -4.42 -26.17
CA PHE A 77 0.10 -3.60 -25.18
C PHE A 77 1.38 -2.95 -25.70
N GLU A 78 1.78 -1.88 -25.04
CA GLU A 78 3.10 -1.29 -25.11
C GLU A 78 3.69 -1.16 -23.70
N VAL A 79 5.00 -1.11 -23.58
CA VAL A 79 5.73 -0.81 -22.35
C VAL A 79 6.40 0.54 -22.49
N ILE A 80 6.21 1.43 -21.54
CA ILE A 80 6.82 2.76 -21.50
C ILE A 80 7.65 2.84 -20.21
N ALA A 81 8.97 2.74 -20.35
CA ALA A 81 9.90 2.97 -19.25
C ALA A 81 10.27 4.45 -19.21
N VAL A 82 10.12 5.08 -18.04
CA VAL A 82 10.46 6.49 -17.84
C VAL A 82 11.66 6.57 -16.91
N ASN A 83 12.82 6.87 -17.46
CA ASN A 83 14.02 7.13 -16.68
C ASN A 83 13.97 8.55 -16.09
N ASP A 84 13.83 8.66 -14.78
CA ASP A 84 13.72 9.92 -14.04
C ASP A 84 15.10 10.51 -13.67
N GLY A 85 15.97 10.70 -14.67
CA GLY A 85 17.29 11.28 -14.46
C GLY A 85 18.21 10.41 -13.60
N SER A 86 18.26 9.10 -13.85
CA SER A 86 19.15 8.17 -13.12
C SER A 86 20.63 8.53 -13.34
N SER A 87 21.43 8.33 -12.29
CA SER A 87 22.88 8.54 -12.28
C SER A 87 23.70 7.24 -12.39
N ASP A 88 23.03 6.09 -12.35
CA ASP A 88 23.59 4.75 -12.54
C ASP A 88 23.37 4.27 -13.99
N ARG A 89 23.62 3.00 -14.26
CA ARG A 89 23.48 2.41 -15.60
C ARG A 89 22.03 2.14 -16.02
N THR A 90 21.02 2.62 -15.29
CA THR A 90 19.60 2.41 -15.61
C THR A 90 19.26 2.86 -17.03
N ALA A 91 19.73 4.06 -17.44
CA ALA A 91 19.46 4.60 -18.77
C ALA A 91 20.01 3.70 -19.89
N GLU A 92 21.28 3.32 -19.78
CA GLU A 92 21.96 2.44 -20.74
C GLU A 92 21.22 1.09 -20.90
N ILE A 93 20.82 0.48 -19.77
CA ILE A 93 20.10 -0.80 -19.77
C ILE A 93 18.73 -0.67 -20.45
N LEU A 94 18.02 0.42 -20.24
CA LEU A 94 16.73 0.68 -20.88
C LEU A 94 16.87 0.84 -22.39
N ASP A 95 17.89 1.57 -22.86
CA ASP A 95 18.16 1.76 -24.28
C ASP A 95 18.57 0.45 -24.97
N GLU A 96 19.42 -0.36 -24.33
CA GLU A 96 19.74 -1.70 -24.82
C GLU A 96 18.48 -2.57 -25.01
N LEU A 97 17.56 -2.53 -24.06
CA LEU A 97 16.34 -3.33 -24.11
C LEU A 97 15.35 -2.81 -25.15
N SER A 98 15.23 -1.50 -25.32
CA SER A 98 14.35 -0.90 -26.32
C SER A 98 14.80 -1.16 -27.73
N ALA A 99 16.11 -1.29 -27.97
CA ALA A 99 16.65 -1.70 -29.26
C ALA A 99 16.34 -3.18 -29.60
N GLN A 100 16.04 -4.02 -28.61
CA GLN A 100 15.74 -5.44 -28.77
C GLN A 100 14.25 -5.74 -28.95
N ASP A 101 13.35 -4.90 -28.42
CA ASP A 101 11.90 -5.12 -28.47
C ASP A 101 11.13 -3.82 -28.79
N SER A 102 10.52 -3.77 -29.95
CA SER A 102 9.78 -2.61 -30.44
C SER A 102 8.54 -2.24 -29.60
N ARG A 103 8.09 -3.10 -28.73
CA ARG A 103 7.01 -2.82 -27.78
C ARG A 103 7.45 -1.97 -26.60
N LEU A 104 8.77 -1.88 -26.35
CA LEU A 104 9.36 -1.05 -25.32
C LEU A 104 9.74 0.32 -25.87
N ARG A 105 9.22 1.36 -25.24
CA ARG A 105 9.60 2.75 -25.50
C ARG A 105 10.23 3.34 -24.25
N VAL A 106 11.29 4.12 -24.41
CA VAL A 106 11.98 4.78 -23.29
C VAL A 106 11.79 6.29 -23.38
N VAL A 107 11.55 6.90 -22.22
CA VAL A 107 11.48 8.35 -22.04
C VAL A 107 12.53 8.74 -21.01
N HIS A 108 13.47 9.61 -21.36
CA HIS A 108 14.48 10.12 -20.45
C HIS A 108 14.11 11.53 -19.98
N LEU A 109 14.04 11.73 -18.66
CA LEU A 109 13.97 13.03 -18.04
C LEU A 109 15.39 13.52 -17.75
N ALA A 110 15.64 14.81 -17.89
CA ALA A 110 16.98 15.39 -17.72
C ALA A 110 17.49 15.29 -16.27
N GLU A 111 16.60 15.34 -15.30
CA GLU A 111 16.90 15.27 -13.86
C GLU A 111 15.76 14.59 -13.11
N ASN A 112 16.05 14.14 -11.86
CA ASN A 112 15.03 13.53 -10.98
C ASN A 112 13.92 14.53 -10.64
N GLN A 113 12.76 14.34 -11.24
CA GLN A 113 11.54 15.11 -11.03
C GLN A 113 10.58 14.45 -10.03
N GLY A 114 10.84 13.21 -9.64
CA GLY A 114 10.02 12.39 -8.75
C GLY A 114 9.03 11.50 -9.49
N LYS A 115 8.60 10.43 -8.80
CA LYS A 115 7.77 9.36 -9.37
C LYS A 115 6.47 9.86 -10.01
N ALA A 116 5.80 10.84 -9.40
CA ALA A 116 4.56 11.43 -9.92
C ALA A 116 4.76 12.07 -11.31
N VAL A 117 5.87 12.79 -11.50
CA VAL A 117 6.21 13.40 -12.79
C VAL A 117 6.59 12.34 -13.81
N ALA A 118 7.37 11.34 -13.42
CA ALA A 118 7.73 10.22 -14.30
C ALA A 118 6.50 9.46 -14.78
N LEU A 119 5.56 9.13 -13.88
CA LEU A 119 4.28 8.50 -14.25
C LEU A 119 3.48 9.38 -15.23
N ARG A 120 3.34 10.68 -14.93
CA ARG A 120 2.63 11.62 -15.81
C ARG A 120 3.27 11.70 -17.19
N SER A 121 4.60 11.73 -17.27
CA SER A 121 5.34 11.75 -18.54
C SER A 121 5.04 10.50 -19.37
N GLY A 122 5.03 9.32 -18.73
CA GLY A 122 4.62 8.07 -19.39
C GLY A 122 3.18 8.10 -19.90
N VAL A 123 2.24 8.65 -19.12
CA VAL A 123 0.84 8.80 -19.54
C VAL A 123 0.70 9.70 -20.75
N LEU A 124 1.45 10.81 -20.81
CA LEU A 124 1.35 11.77 -21.91
C LEU A 124 1.78 11.17 -23.26
N VAL A 125 2.74 10.25 -23.24
CA VAL A 125 3.22 9.58 -24.46
C VAL A 125 2.50 8.26 -24.75
N SER A 126 1.63 7.78 -23.86
CA SER A 126 0.91 6.51 -24.01
C SER A 126 -0.13 6.56 -25.13
N LYS A 127 -0.26 5.46 -25.86
CA LYS A 127 -1.24 5.32 -26.96
C LYS A 127 -2.65 5.00 -26.45
N TYR A 128 -2.76 4.21 -25.39
CA TYR A 128 -4.00 3.59 -24.98
C TYR A 128 -4.70 4.34 -23.86
N GLU A 129 -6.01 4.12 -23.75
CA GLU A 129 -6.86 4.67 -22.70
C GLU A 129 -6.61 4.01 -21.35
N TYR A 130 -6.21 2.74 -21.35
CA TYR A 130 -5.97 1.98 -20.13
C TYR A 130 -4.48 1.89 -19.85
N LEU A 131 -4.12 2.23 -18.64
CA LEU A 131 -2.75 2.35 -18.18
C LEU A 131 -2.51 1.37 -17.05
N VAL A 132 -1.42 0.61 -17.11
CA VAL A 132 -0.97 -0.25 -16.02
C VAL A 132 0.34 0.31 -15.48
N CYS A 133 0.34 0.82 -14.25
CA CYS A 133 1.51 1.39 -13.60
C CYS A 133 2.11 0.38 -12.64
N ILE A 134 3.40 0.11 -12.77
CA ILE A 134 4.18 -0.76 -11.87
C ILE A 134 5.48 -0.06 -11.46
N ASP A 135 6.03 -0.40 -10.29
CA ASP A 135 7.33 0.14 -9.87
C ASP A 135 8.50 -0.45 -10.68
N GLY A 136 9.61 0.28 -10.76
CA GLY A 136 10.81 -0.10 -11.52
C GLY A 136 11.54 -1.35 -11.01
N ASP A 137 11.14 -1.87 -9.85
CA ASP A 137 11.63 -3.09 -9.20
C ASP A 137 10.55 -4.19 -9.05
N ALA A 138 9.38 -3.97 -9.63
CA ALA A 138 8.25 -4.86 -9.50
C ALA A 138 8.20 -5.87 -10.66
N LEU A 139 7.93 -7.13 -10.35
CA LEU A 139 7.84 -8.20 -11.33
C LEU A 139 6.39 -8.56 -11.61
N LEU A 140 5.89 -8.14 -12.75
CA LEU A 140 4.50 -8.32 -13.14
C LEU A 140 4.23 -9.80 -13.48
N HIS A 141 3.18 -10.39 -12.87
CA HIS A 141 2.77 -11.74 -13.23
C HIS A 141 2.21 -11.76 -14.68
N PRO A 142 2.52 -12.77 -15.51
CA PRO A 142 2.13 -12.79 -16.93
C PRO A 142 0.63 -12.57 -17.20
N HIS A 143 -0.24 -13.00 -16.31
CA HIS A 143 -1.68 -12.83 -16.42
C HIS A 143 -2.25 -11.62 -15.68
N ALA A 144 -1.42 -10.81 -15.03
CA ALA A 144 -1.90 -9.69 -14.20
C ALA A 144 -2.69 -8.66 -15.00
N VAL A 145 -2.24 -8.34 -16.21
CA VAL A 145 -2.90 -7.37 -17.09
C VAL A 145 -4.30 -7.82 -17.48
N LEU A 146 -4.51 -9.10 -17.80
CA LEU A 146 -5.83 -9.65 -18.08
C LEU A 146 -6.82 -9.38 -16.95
N TRP A 147 -6.40 -9.62 -15.71
CA TRP A 147 -7.20 -9.37 -14.53
C TRP A 147 -7.47 -7.88 -14.27
N LEU A 148 -6.47 -7.02 -14.52
CA LEU A 148 -6.59 -5.58 -14.31
C LEU A 148 -7.51 -4.91 -15.34
N MET A 149 -7.56 -5.41 -16.57
CA MET A 149 -8.34 -4.82 -17.66
C MET A 149 -9.82 -5.12 -17.55
N GLN A 150 -10.18 -6.31 -17.11
CA GLN A 150 -11.58 -6.76 -17.11
C GLN A 150 -12.57 -5.82 -16.39
N PRO A 151 -12.26 -5.23 -15.22
CA PRO A 151 -13.18 -4.30 -14.57
C PRO A 151 -13.50 -3.06 -15.41
N PHE A 152 -12.54 -2.53 -16.15
CA PHE A 152 -12.74 -1.33 -16.98
C PHE A 152 -13.74 -1.54 -18.10
N ILE A 153 -13.75 -2.74 -18.67
CA ILE A 153 -14.63 -3.10 -19.77
C ILE A 153 -16.06 -3.28 -19.27
N ASN A 154 -16.20 -3.97 -18.14
CA ASN A 154 -17.50 -4.28 -17.58
C ASN A 154 -18.18 -3.07 -16.92
N PHE A 155 -17.41 -2.08 -16.46
CA PHE A 155 -17.93 -0.97 -15.65
C PHE A 155 -17.30 0.37 -16.04
N PRO A 156 -18.03 1.24 -16.76
CA PRO A 156 -17.51 2.52 -17.27
C PRO A 156 -17.13 3.52 -16.17
N ARG A 157 -17.67 3.36 -14.94
CA ARG A 157 -17.36 4.23 -13.79
C ARG A 157 -16.08 3.86 -13.03
N ILE A 158 -15.37 2.82 -13.45
CA ILE A 158 -14.10 2.47 -12.85
C ILE A 158 -13.00 3.39 -13.36
N GLY A 159 -12.41 4.16 -12.44
CA GLY A 159 -11.26 5.03 -12.70
C GLY A 159 -9.93 4.36 -12.43
N ALA A 160 -9.89 3.40 -11.49
CA ALA A 160 -8.68 2.64 -11.18
C ALA A 160 -8.98 1.21 -10.73
N VAL A 161 -7.98 0.34 -10.91
CA VAL A 161 -7.97 -1.05 -10.44
C VAL A 161 -6.64 -1.30 -9.75
N THR A 162 -6.65 -1.82 -8.52
CA THR A 162 -5.42 -2.17 -7.81
C THR A 162 -5.24 -3.67 -7.71
N GLY A 163 -4.03 -4.14 -7.94
CA GLY A 163 -3.65 -5.56 -7.83
C GLY A 163 -3.17 -5.94 -6.44
N ASN A 164 -2.57 -7.13 -6.36
CA ASN A 164 -2.14 -7.80 -5.14
C ASN A 164 -0.62 -8.02 -5.17
N PRO A 165 0.17 -7.11 -4.57
CA PRO A 165 1.61 -7.30 -4.47
C PRO A 165 1.96 -8.44 -3.50
N ARG A 166 2.94 -9.28 -3.90
CA ARG A 166 3.44 -10.41 -3.13
C ARG A 166 4.95 -10.28 -2.90
N ILE A 167 5.40 -10.55 -1.69
CA ILE A 167 6.81 -10.40 -1.31
C ILE A 167 7.61 -11.59 -1.83
N LEU A 168 8.73 -11.31 -2.51
CA LEU A 168 9.66 -12.32 -3.01
C LEU A 168 10.70 -12.72 -1.97
N ASN A 169 11.40 -11.76 -1.39
CA ASN A 169 12.46 -12.01 -0.42
C ASN A 169 11.89 -12.43 0.94
N ARG A 170 12.18 -13.68 1.32
CA ARG A 170 11.66 -14.33 2.54
C ARG A 170 12.76 -15.02 3.32
N SER A 171 14.01 -14.62 3.09
CA SER A 171 15.20 -15.21 3.72
C SER A 171 15.31 -14.80 5.18
N SER A 172 15.10 -13.52 5.48
CA SER A 172 15.18 -12.96 6.83
C SER A 172 13.88 -13.14 7.64
N ILE A 173 13.98 -13.07 8.96
CA ILE A 173 12.81 -13.03 9.87
C ILE A 173 11.92 -11.84 9.51
N LEU A 174 12.52 -10.68 9.23
CA LEU A 174 11.81 -9.47 8.86
C LEU A 174 11.02 -9.64 7.55
N GLY A 175 11.61 -10.29 6.54
CA GLY A 175 10.92 -10.63 5.30
C GLY A 175 9.72 -11.55 5.53
N LYS A 176 9.85 -12.56 6.38
CA LYS A 176 8.76 -13.49 6.73
C LYS A 176 7.61 -12.81 7.48
N LEU A 177 7.93 -11.90 8.41
CA LEU A 177 6.95 -11.09 9.13
C LEU A 177 6.17 -10.17 8.17
N GLN A 178 6.85 -9.55 7.21
CA GLN A 178 6.23 -8.68 6.22
C GLN A 178 5.25 -9.43 5.29
N VAL A 179 5.47 -10.73 5.02
CA VAL A 179 4.50 -11.55 4.27
C VAL A 179 3.14 -11.57 4.97
N GLY A 180 3.12 -11.80 6.28
CA GLY A 180 1.89 -11.76 7.07
C GLY A 180 1.27 -10.36 7.08
N GLU A 181 2.09 -9.33 7.27
CA GLU A 181 1.65 -7.94 7.23
C GLU A 181 0.98 -7.57 5.90
N PHE A 182 1.59 -7.91 4.77
CA PHE A 182 1.01 -7.64 3.45
C PHE A 182 -0.30 -8.38 3.22
N SER A 183 -0.40 -9.63 3.64
CA SER A 183 -1.67 -10.37 3.58
C SER A 183 -2.75 -9.72 4.43
N SER A 184 -2.42 -9.15 5.59
CA SER A 184 -3.38 -8.47 6.45
C SER A 184 -3.69 -7.05 5.94
N ILE A 185 -2.69 -6.18 5.77
CA ILE A 185 -2.90 -4.77 5.45
C ILE A 185 -3.32 -4.58 3.99
N ILE A 186 -2.59 -5.18 3.05
CA ILE A 186 -2.90 -5.03 1.62
C ILE A 186 -4.02 -5.98 1.22
N GLY A 187 -3.98 -7.23 1.68
CA GLY A 187 -4.96 -8.25 1.34
C GLY A 187 -6.31 -8.06 2.04
N LEU A 188 -6.35 -8.30 3.36
CA LEU A 188 -7.60 -8.36 4.12
C LEU A 188 -8.30 -7.00 4.23
N ILE A 189 -7.55 -5.93 4.57
CA ILE A 189 -8.12 -4.58 4.76
C ILE A 189 -8.68 -4.05 3.45
N LYS A 190 -7.99 -4.19 2.31
CA LYS A 190 -8.52 -3.77 1.01
C LYS A 190 -9.81 -4.51 0.63
N ARG A 191 -9.90 -5.81 0.94
CA ARG A 191 -11.14 -6.59 0.75
C ARG A 191 -12.28 -6.03 1.58
N ALA A 192 -12.03 -5.77 2.86
CA ALA A 192 -13.01 -5.18 3.75
C ALA A 192 -13.44 -3.78 3.27
N GLN A 193 -12.50 -2.89 3.00
CA GLN A 193 -12.74 -1.55 2.49
C GLN A 193 -13.54 -1.59 1.17
N ARG A 194 -13.25 -2.54 0.29
CA ARG A 194 -14.01 -2.70 -0.95
C ARG A 194 -15.45 -3.18 -0.70
N THR A 195 -15.70 -3.87 0.39
CA THR A 195 -17.06 -4.29 0.78
C THR A 195 -17.94 -3.11 1.16
N TYR A 196 -17.41 -2.09 1.84
CA TYR A 196 -18.16 -0.85 2.10
C TYR A 196 -17.95 0.23 1.03
N GLY A 197 -17.20 -0.04 -0.02
CA GLY A 197 -17.28 0.67 -1.28
C GLY A 197 -16.18 1.67 -1.60
N ARG A 198 -15.26 1.98 -0.67
CA ARG A 198 -14.11 2.87 -0.91
C ARG A 198 -12.86 2.28 -0.29
N ILE A 199 -11.70 2.45 -0.93
CA ILE A 199 -10.40 1.98 -0.43
C ILE A 199 -9.49 3.15 -0.10
N PHE A 200 -8.64 2.97 0.91
CA PHE A 200 -7.71 4.00 1.37
C PHE A 200 -6.69 4.35 0.28
N THR A 201 -6.11 3.32 -0.37
CA THR A 201 -5.10 3.52 -1.41
C THR A 201 -5.09 2.37 -2.41
N VAL A 202 -4.82 2.68 -3.68
CA VAL A 202 -4.30 1.68 -4.62
C VAL A 202 -2.91 1.24 -4.18
N SER A 203 -2.39 0.16 -4.72
CA SER A 203 -0.99 -0.20 -4.50
C SER A 203 -0.13 0.51 -5.54
N GLY A 204 0.77 1.40 -5.12
CA GLY A 204 1.69 2.08 -6.02
C GLY A 204 2.58 1.13 -6.83
N VAL A 205 2.70 -0.12 -6.37
CA VAL A 205 3.47 -1.18 -7.03
C VAL A 205 2.75 -1.79 -8.23
N ILE A 206 1.40 -1.88 -8.17
CA ILE A 206 0.57 -2.42 -9.25
C ILE A 206 -0.82 -1.80 -9.19
N ALA A 207 -1.09 -0.91 -10.12
CA ALA A 207 -2.40 -0.31 -10.30
C ALA A 207 -2.64 -0.01 -11.78
N ALA A 208 -3.89 -0.19 -12.21
CA ALA A 208 -4.31 0.24 -13.53
C ALA A 208 -5.26 1.44 -13.42
N PHE A 209 -5.22 2.31 -14.42
CA PHE A 209 -5.99 3.55 -14.44
C PHE A 209 -6.65 3.78 -15.80
N ARG A 210 -7.79 4.45 -15.78
CA ARG A 210 -8.38 5.04 -16.96
C ARG A 210 -7.74 6.41 -17.21
N LYS A 211 -7.17 6.64 -18.39
CA LYS A 211 -6.45 7.88 -18.74
C LYS A 211 -7.35 9.11 -18.63
N THR A 212 -8.58 9.01 -19.10
CA THR A 212 -9.58 10.09 -18.97
C THR A 212 -9.93 10.39 -17.51
N ALA A 213 -9.98 9.38 -16.63
CA ALA A 213 -10.19 9.61 -15.20
C ALA A 213 -9.01 10.33 -14.55
N LEU A 214 -7.76 9.94 -14.88
CA LEU A 214 -6.56 10.62 -14.42
C LEU A 214 -6.51 12.08 -14.90
N ALA A 215 -6.79 12.32 -16.18
CA ALA A 215 -6.79 13.66 -16.75
C ALA A 215 -7.82 14.56 -16.04
N ARG A 216 -9.00 14.03 -15.75
CA ARG A 216 -10.07 14.76 -15.09
C ARG A 216 -9.71 15.21 -13.66
N VAL A 217 -8.93 14.43 -12.93
CA VAL A 217 -8.49 14.78 -11.56
C VAL A 217 -7.12 15.46 -11.50
N GLY A 218 -6.49 15.75 -12.65
CA GLY A 218 -5.23 16.46 -12.76
C GLY A 218 -3.99 15.61 -12.48
N PHE A 219 -4.08 14.28 -12.73
CA PHE A 219 -2.99 13.31 -12.54
C PHE A 219 -2.48 13.23 -11.09
N TRP A 220 -1.30 12.66 -10.89
CA TRP A 220 -0.61 12.59 -9.59
C TRP A 220 -0.04 13.95 -9.19
N SER A 221 -0.17 14.31 -7.93
CA SER A 221 0.44 15.52 -7.36
C SER A 221 1.94 15.29 -7.15
N ASP A 222 2.76 16.26 -7.56
CA ASP A 222 4.23 16.20 -7.45
C ASP A 222 4.76 16.65 -6.09
N ASP A 223 3.90 17.17 -5.23
CA ASP A 223 4.20 17.62 -3.87
C ASP A 223 3.87 16.56 -2.79
N LYS A 224 3.33 15.40 -3.16
CA LYS A 224 2.94 14.34 -2.23
C LYS A 224 4.02 13.27 -2.10
N ILE A 225 4.29 12.87 -0.84
CA ILE A 225 5.26 11.80 -0.55
C ILE A 225 4.75 10.43 -1.01
N THR A 226 3.41 10.25 -1.02
CA THR A 226 2.74 9.03 -1.49
C THR A 226 1.70 9.40 -2.54
N GLU A 227 2.13 9.37 -3.77
CA GLU A 227 1.31 9.70 -4.95
C GLU A 227 0.12 8.75 -5.12
N ASP A 228 0.26 7.51 -4.65
CA ASP A 228 -0.74 6.46 -4.74
C ASP A 228 -1.93 6.70 -3.78
N ILE A 229 -1.69 7.20 -2.58
CA ILE A 229 -2.76 7.60 -1.65
C ILE A 229 -3.51 8.80 -2.23
N ASP A 230 -2.78 9.84 -2.66
CA ASP A 230 -3.36 11.06 -3.21
C ASP A 230 -4.26 10.79 -4.42
N ILE A 231 -3.75 10.08 -5.43
CA ILE A 231 -4.55 9.77 -6.63
C ILE A 231 -5.77 8.91 -6.32
N SER A 232 -5.67 8.02 -5.32
CA SER A 232 -6.82 7.21 -4.87
C SER A 232 -7.93 8.07 -4.30
N TRP A 233 -7.58 9.11 -3.53
CA TRP A 233 -8.54 10.03 -2.96
C TRP A 233 -9.12 10.97 -4.00
N LYS A 234 -8.30 11.56 -4.88
CA LYS A 234 -8.76 12.39 -6.00
C LYS A 234 -9.81 11.69 -6.85
N LEU A 235 -9.54 10.47 -7.29
CA LEU A 235 -10.46 9.69 -8.10
C LEU A 235 -11.78 9.42 -7.35
N GLN A 236 -11.72 9.00 -6.11
CA GLN A 236 -12.92 8.66 -5.33
C GLN A 236 -13.73 9.90 -4.92
N LEU A 237 -13.09 11.04 -4.68
CA LEU A 237 -13.75 12.33 -4.44
C LEU A 237 -14.43 12.87 -5.71
N ASP A 238 -13.89 12.58 -6.89
CA ASP A 238 -14.52 12.86 -8.19
C ASP A 238 -15.51 11.76 -8.62
N HIS A 239 -15.90 10.88 -7.68
CA HIS A 239 -16.91 9.84 -7.85
C HIS A 239 -16.51 8.67 -8.78
N TRP A 240 -15.25 8.52 -9.15
CA TRP A 240 -14.76 7.30 -9.77
C TRP A 240 -14.72 6.15 -8.75
N ASP A 241 -14.97 4.94 -9.23
CA ASP A 241 -14.83 3.74 -8.40
C ASP A 241 -13.43 3.14 -8.57
N ILE A 242 -12.89 2.61 -7.49
CA ILE A 242 -11.64 1.84 -7.49
C ILE A 242 -11.95 0.38 -7.15
N GLN A 243 -11.47 -0.56 -7.97
CA GLN A 243 -11.62 -1.99 -7.72
C GLN A 243 -10.33 -2.58 -7.16
N TYR A 244 -10.46 -3.60 -6.32
CA TYR A 244 -9.37 -4.47 -5.90
C TYR A 244 -9.53 -5.84 -6.55
N ILE A 245 -8.49 -6.28 -7.26
CA ILE A 245 -8.45 -7.56 -7.98
C ILE A 245 -7.30 -8.40 -7.42
N PRO A 246 -7.57 -9.30 -6.47
CA PRO A 246 -6.54 -10.10 -5.80
C PRO A 246 -5.79 -11.06 -6.73
N GLN A 247 -6.38 -11.42 -7.88
CA GLN A 247 -5.77 -12.29 -8.90
C GLN A 247 -4.69 -11.57 -9.72
N ALA A 248 -4.69 -10.24 -9.75
CA ALA A 248 -3.68 -9.45 -10.45
C ALA A 248 -2.41 -9.36 -9.60
N LEU A 249 -1.51 -10.32 -9.76
CA LEU A 249 -0.32 -10.47 -8.93
C LEU A 249 0.86 -9.65 -9.46
N CYS A 250 1.65 -9.11 -8.55
CA CYS A 250 2.95 -8.52 -8.81
C CYS A 250 3.90 -8.88 -7.68
N TYR A 251 5.14 -9.21 -8.00
CA TYR A 251 6.13 -9.62 -7.01
C TYR A 251 7.09 -8.48 -6.73
N ILE A 252 7.41 -8.28 -5.45
CA ILE A 252 8.23 -7.15 -4.98
C ILE A 252 9.27 -7.59 -3.97
N TYR A 253 10.33 -6.80 -3.88
CA TYR A 253 11.33 -6.90 -2.83
C TYR A 253 11.03 -5.91 -1.70
N MET A 254 11.19 -6.35 -0.47
CA MET A 254 10.93 -5.55 0.72
C MET A 254 12.19 -5.33 1.54
N PRO A 255 12.29 -4.22 2.31
CA PRO A 255 13.44 -3.98 3.18
C PRO A 255 13.69 -5.13 4.14
N GLU A 256 14.92 -5.61 4.22
CA GLU A 256 15.34 -6.65 5.17
C GLU A 256 16.10 -6.10 6.37
N THR A 257 16.26 -4.77 6.45
CA THR A 257 16.86 -4.07 7.58
C THR A 257 15.82 -3.26 8.35
N PHE A 258 15.97 -3.18 9.67
CA PHE A 258 15.07 -2.36 10.50
C PHE A 258 15.08 -0.88 10.11
N LYS A 259 16.26 -0.35 9.77
CA LYS A 259 16.41 1.04 9.30
C LYS A 259 15.65 1.31 8.01
N GLY A 260 15.74 0.38 7.05
CA GLY A 260 14.99 0.46 5.79
C GLY A 260 13.48 0.39 6.01
N LEU A 261 13.04 -0.56 6.85
CA LEU A 261 11.64 -0.72 7.23
C LEU A 261 11.10 0.52 7.93
N TRP A 262 11.81 1.07 8.91
CA TRP A 262 11.42 2.32 9.59
C TRP A 262 11.23 3.48 8.60
N LYS A 263 12.20 3.70 7.72
CA LYS A 263 12.13 4.76 6.69
C LYS A 263 10.91 4.58 5.78
N GLN A 264 10.64 3.36 5.35
CA GLN A 264 9.51 3.05 4.49
C GLN A 264 8.17 3.30 5.20
N ARG A 265 8.00 2.81 6.44
CA ARG A 265 6.75 2.99 7.22
C ARG A 265 6.54 4.45 7.61
N LEU A 266 7.59 5.16 7.96
CA LEU A 266 7.49 6.59 8.25
C LEU A 266 7.05 7.38 7.01
N ARG A 267 7.59 7.05 5.83
CA ARG A 267 7.17 7.65 4.56
C ARG A 267 5.69 7.40 4.27
N TRP A 268 5.21 6.18 4.49
CA TRP A 268 3.79 5.84 4.30
C TRP A 268 2.88 6.59 5.28
N ALA A 269 3.28 6.64 6.56
CA ALA A 269 2.53 7.39 7.58
C ALA A 269 2.48 8.89 7.26
N GLN A 270 3.61 9.51 6.86
CA GLN A 270 3.65 10.91 6.45
C GLN A 270 2.73 11.20 5.27
N GLY A 271 2.78 10.39 4.21
CA GLY A 271 1.92 10.56 3.05
C GLY A 271 0.43 10.40 3.39
N GLY A 272 0.09 9.46 4.26
CA GLY A 272 -1.29 9.32 4.77
C GLY A 272 -1.76 10.56 5.53
N VAL A 273 -0.90 11.14 6.37
CA VAL A 273 -1.20 12.40 7.10
C VAL A 273 -1.33 13.58 6.14
N GLU A 274 -0.44 13.71 5.14
CA GLU A 274 -0.53 14.78 4.12
C GLU A 274 -1.88 14.77 3.40
N VAL A 275 -2.31 13.59 2.96
CA VAL A 275 -3.57 13.41 2.24
C VAL A 275 -4.77 13.71 3.16
N LEU A 276 -4.73 13.24 4.41
CA LEU A 276 -5.78 13.55 5.38
C LEU A 276 -5.92 15.05 5.61
N ILE A 277 -4.83 15.77 5.88
CA ILE A 277 -4.85 17.21 6.13
C ILE A 277 -5.45 17.95 4.93
N GLU A 278 -5.08 17.58 3.71
CA GLU A 278 -5.54 18.24 2.50
C GLU A 278 -7.04 18.04 2.24
N TYR A 279 -7.52 16.80 2.47
CA TYR A 279 -8.90 16.46 2.10
C TYR A 279 -9.91 16.53 3.25
N ILE A 280 -9.50 16.71 4.51
CA ILE A 280 -10.41 16.92 5.66
C ILE A 280 -11.48 18.00 5.39
N PRO A 281 -11.17 19.17 4.79
CA PRO A 281 -12.22 20.19 4.54
C PRO A 281 -13.32 19.70 3.61
N GLN A 282 -13.05 18.73 2.76
CA GLN A 282 -14.02 18.15 1.84
C GLN A 282 -14.96 17.14 2.53
N MET A 283 -14.58 16.60 3.70
CA MET A 283 -15.40 15.65 4.47
C MET A 283 -16.75 16.21 4.89
N PHE A 284 -16.84 17.53 5.10
CA PHE A 284 -18.09 18.19 5.51
C PHE A 284 -19.14 18.26 4.41
N LYS A 285 -18.79 17.87 3.17
CA LYS A 285 -19.74 17.86 2.04
C LYS A 285 -20.46 16.52 1.98
N LEU A 286 -21.79 16.51 2.08
CA LEU A 286 -22.61 15.28 2.03
C LEU A 286 -22.43 14.46 0.75
N ARG A 287 -22.08 15.10 -0.37
CA ARG A 287 -21.82 14.42 -1.64
C ARG A 287 -20.68 13.40 -1.55
N VAL A 288 -19.71 13.60 -0.64
CA VAL A 288 -18.55 12.70 -0.44
C VAL A 288 -18.74 11.70 0.70
N ARG A 289 -19.94 11.56 1.28
CA ARG A 289 -20.23 10.70 2.43
C ARG A 289 -19.73 9.23 2.28
N ARG A 290 -19.57 8.76 1.06
CA ARG A 290 -19.02 7.41 0.80
C ARG A 290 -17.54 7.29 1.18
N MET A 291 -16.80 8.40 1.30
CA MET A 291 -15.41 8.44 1.76
C MET A 291 -15.30 8.49 3.30
N TRP A 292 -16.37 8.82 4.01
CA TRP A 292 -16.33 8.98 5.46
C TRP A 292 -15.80 7.76 6.22
N PRO A 293 -16.19 6.52 5.91
CA PRO A 293 -15.65 5.36 6.63
C PRO A 293 -14.13 5.29 6.56
N VAL A 294 -13.53 5.46 5.38
CA VAL A 294 -12.09 5.41 5.16
C VAL A 294 -11.38 6.59 5.83
N MET A 295 -11.96 7.78 5.77
CA MET A 295 -11.42 9.00 6.39
C MET A 295 -11.46 8.90 7.91
N ILE A 296 -12.59 8.45 8.48
CA ILE A 296 -12.75 8.26 9.93
C ILE A 296 -11.80 7.17 10.43
N GLU A 297 -11.70 6.05 9.72
CA GLU A 297 -10.75 4.96 10.04
C GLU A 297 -9.32 5.50 10.16
N ALA A 298 -8.86 6.29 9.17
CA ALA A 298 -7.52 6.85 9.16
C ALA A 298 -7.32 7.87 10.29
N LEU A 299 -8.28 8.76 10.53
CA LEU A 299 -8.20 9.77 11.60
C LEU A 299 -8.18 9.12 12.99
N VAL A 300 -9.09 8.17 13.22
CA VAL A 300 -9.20 7.46 14.51
C VAL A 300 -7.96 6.62 14.78
N SER A 301 -7.33 6.06 13.74
CA SER A 301 -6.05 5.34 13.85
C SER A 301 -4.92 6.26 14.34
N ILE A 302 -4.85 7.49 13.85
CA ILE A 302 -3.87 8.48 14.32
C ILE A 302 -4.16 8.86 15.78
N ILE A 303 -5.42 9.15 16.12
CA ILE A 303 -5.82 9.46 17.51
C ILE A 303 -5.45 8.31 18.45
N TRP A 304 -5.73 7.07 18.04
CA TRP A 304 -5.36 5.88 18.81
C TRP A 304 -3.85 5.83 19.07
N SER A 305 -3.01 6.13 18.07
CA SER A 305 -1.55 6.16 18.24
C SER A 305 -1.11 7.18 19.28
N TYR A 306 -1.73 8.37 19.33
CA TYR A 306 -1.42 9.38 20.34
C TYR A 306 -1.94 9.01 21.73
N VAL A 307 -3.09 8.36 21.84
CA VAL A 307 -3.59 7.84 23.12
C VAL A 307 -2.65 6.76 23.65
N MET A 308 -2.20 5.86 22.80
CA MET A 308 -1.26 4.80 23.20
C MET A 308 0.08 5.35 23.67
N ILE A 309 0.67 6.35 22.96
CA ILE A 309 1.94 6.95 23.40
C ILE A 309 1.78 7.71 24.72
N MET A 310 0.64 8.35 24.93
CA MET A 310 0.32 8.98 26.20
C MET A 310 0.24 7.94 27.35
N ILE A 311 -0.45 6.83 27.13
CA ILE A 311 -0.53 5.71 28.10
C ILE A 311 0.87 5.18 28.41
N PHE A 312 1.71 4.94 27.39
CA PHE A 312 3.09 4.49 27.59
C PHE A 312 3.92 5.51 28.36
N THR A 313 3.79 6.79 28.02
CA THR A 313 4.52 7.86 28.72
C THR A 313 4.13 7.91 30.19
N LEU A 314 2.85 7.88 30.51
CA LEU A 314 2.38 7.89 31.91
C LEU A 314 2.85 6.65 32.67
N PHE A 315 2.85 5.48 32.06
CA PHE A 315 3.37 4.27 32.67
C PHE A 315 4.86 4.38 33.00
N PHE A 316 5.68 4.73 31.98
CA PHE A 316 7.14 4.82 32.17
C PHE A 316 7.53 5.95 33.11
N VAL A 317 6.88 7.12 33.06
CA VAL A 317 7.13 8.21 33.99
C VAL A 317 6.76 7.78 35.44
N GLY A 318 5.63 7.05 35.56
CA GLY A 318 5.19 6.52 36.88
C GLY A 318 6.12 5.49 37.51
N LEU A 319 7.08 4.92 36.76
CA LEU A 319 8.13 4.04 37.32
C LEU A 319 9.23 4.82 38.05
N PHE A 320 9.42 6.10 37.72
CA PHE A 320 10.50 6.94 38.24
C PHE A 320 10.01 8.08 39.15
N ILE A 321 8.75 8.51 38.95
CA ILE A 321 8.16 9.66 39.66
C ILE A 321 6.80 9.24 40.19
N GLU A 322 6.54 9.58 41.46
CA GLU A 322 5.20 9.39 42.05
C GLU A 322 4.19 10.31 41.37
N LEU A 323 3.39 9.75 40.49
CA LEU A 323 2.28 10.45 39.84
C LEU A 323 1.08 10.53 40.80
N PRO A 324 0.25 11.59 40.70
CA PRO A 324 -1.03 11.63 41.40
C PRO A 324 -1.86 10.37 41.09
N GLN A 325 -2.58 9.84 42.08
CA GLN A 325 -3.33 8.56 41.98
C GLN A 325 -4.20 8.47 40.70
N GLN A 326 -4.72 9.58 40.24
CA GLN A 326 -5.56 9.68 39.06
C GLN A 326 -4.80 9.47 37.74
N TRP A 327 -3.45 9.58 37.74
CA TRP A 327 -2.57 9.41 36.58
C TRP A 327 -1.71 8.16 36.66
N GLN A 328 -1.78 7.43 37.77
CA GLN A 328 -1.00 6.20 37.95
C GLN A 328 -1.53 5.07 37.09
N ILE A 329 -0.68 4.57 36.21
CA ILE A 329 -0.92 3.37 35.39
C ILE A 329 -0.06 2.26 35.95
N LYS A 330 -0.68 1.29 36.61
CA LYS A 330 0.03 0.17 37.27
C LYS A 330 0.44 -0.92 36.28
N THR A 331 -0.28 -1.09 35.17
CA THR A 331 -0.03 -2.13 34.19
C THR A 331 -0.34 -1.60 32.78
N LEU A 332 0.57 -1.83 31.82
CA LEU A 332 0.37 -1.45 30.42
C LEU A 332 -0.71 -2.27 29.74
N MET A 333 -0.88 -3.52 30.15
CA MET A 333 -1.89 -4.43 29.65
C MET A 333 -2.68 -4.99 30.82
N PRO A 334 -3.94 -4.57 31.00
CA PRO A 334 -4.85 -5.27 31.90
C PRO A 334 -4.92 -6.75 31.50
N GLN A 335 -4.72 -7.65 32.45
CA GLN A 335 -4.44 -9.08 32.26
C GLN A 335 -5.24 -9.78 31.14
N TRP A 336 -6.55 -9.63 31.09
CA TRP A 336 -7.41 -10.27 30.11
C TRP A 336 -7.51 -9.53 28.76
N TYR A 337 -7.41 -8.20 28.77
CA TYR A 337 -7.54 -7.40 27.56
C TYR A 337 -6.36 -7.61 26.59
N GLY A 338 -5.15 -7.83 27.12
CA GLY A 338 -3.99 -8.17 26.31
C GLY A 338 -4.12 -9.53 25.63
N VAL A 339 -4.68 -10.53 26.35
CA VAL A 339 -4.93 -11.87 25.79
C VAL A 339 -5.99 -11.81 24.68
N ILE A 340 -7.07 -11.06 24.89
CA ILE A 340 -8.13 -10.90 23.87
C ILE A 340 -7.60 -10.21 22.61
N LEU A 341 -6.84 -9.12 22.76
CA LEU A 341 -6.24 -8.42 21.62
C LEU A 341 -5.23 -9.29 20.89
N GLY A 342 -4.34 -9.97 21.63
CA GLY A 342 -3.36 -10.88 21.05
C GLY A 342 -4.03 -12.03 20.30
N GLY A 343 -5.02 -12.68 20.91
CA GLY A 343 -5.81 -13.74 20.28
C GLY A 343 -6.54 -13.24 19.02
N THR A 344 -7.19 -12.08 19.10
CA THR A 344 -7.86 -11.46 17.94
C THR A 344 -6.89 -11.16 16.80
N CYS A 345 -5.71 -10.64 17.13
CA CYS A 345 -4.67 -10.39 16.13
C CYS A 345 -4.21 -11.69 15.44
N LEU A 346 -3.98 -12.76 16.21
CA LEU A 346 -3.60 -14.06 15.65
C LEU A 346 -4.70 -14.62 14.75
N ILE A 347 -5.97 -14.50 15.14
CA ILE A 347 -7.11 -14.92 14.30
C ILE A 347 -7.15 -14.08 13.01
N GLN A 348 -6.95 -12.75 13.10
CA GLN A 348 -6.92 -11.88 11.92
C GLN A 348 -5.84 -12.31 10.93
N PHE A 349 -4.64 -12.63 11.41
CA PHE A 349 -3.57 -13.11 10.56
C PHE A 349 -3.84 -14.50 10.00
N LEU A 350 -4.45 -15.38 10.79
CA LEU A 350 -4.89 -16.70 10.31
C LEU A 350 -5.85 -16.55 9.13
N VAL A 351 -6.88 -15.70 9.29
CA VAL A 351 -7.86 -15.43 8.23
C VAL A 351 -7.20 -14.83 7.00
N SER A 352 -6.33 -13.82 7.17
CA SER A 352 -5.70 -13.14 6.05
C SER A 352 -4.76 -14.05 5.26
N LEU A 353 -3.93 -14.84 5.96
CA LEU A 353 -3.03 -15.80 5.33
C LEU A 353 -3.79 -16.97 4.70
N TRP A 354 -4.90 -17.42 5.30
CA TRP A 354 -5.76 -18.46 4.74
C TRP A 354 -6.40 -18.01 3.43
N ILE A 355 -6.91 -16.79 3.35
CA ILE A 355 -7.45 -16.23 2.10
C ILE A 355 -6.35 -16.13 1.04
N ASP A 356 -5.18 -15.62 1.41
CA ASP A 356 -4.08 -15.35 0.48
C ASP A 356 -3.26 -16.61 0.10
N HIS A 357 -3.46 -17.73 0.80
CA HIS A 357 -2.80 -19.00 0.50
C HIS A 357 -2.98 -19.44 -0.96
N ARG A 358 -4.12 -19.16 -1.55
CA ARG A 358 -4.42 -19.47 -2.96
C ARG A 358 -3.50 -18.76 -3.97
N TYR A 359 -2.89 -17.62 -3.56
CA TYR A 359 -1.98 -16.83 -4.37
C TYR A 359 -0.50 -17.12 -4.06
N ASP A 360 -0.23 -17.93 -3.02
CA ASP A 360 1.11 -18.18 -2.50
C ASP A 360 1.31 -19.69 -2.23
N ARG A 361 1.55 -20.43 -3.29
CA ARG A 361 1.59 -21.91 -3.29
C ARG A 361 2.46 -22.50 -2.16
N GLY A 362 1.83 -23.19 -1.21
CA GLY A 362 2.44 -24.25 -0.42
C GLY A 362 3.13 -23.90 0.89
N ARG A 363 3.04 -22.63 1.42
CA ARG A 363 3.81 -22.23 2.62
C ARG A 363 2.98 -21.55 3.73
N PHE A 364 1.69 -21.79 3.78
CA PHE A 364 0.75 -21.14 4.71
C PHE A 364 1.17 -21.24 6.18
N PHE A 365 1.28 -22.44 6.73
CA PHE A 365 1.61 -22.63 8.16
C PHE A 365 3.01 -22.14 8.52
N ARG A 366 3.96 -22.23 7.61
CA ARG A 366 5.32 -21.73 7.82
C ARG A 366 5.35 -20.21 7.99
N ASN A 367 4.53 -19.49 7.23
CA ASN A 367 4.42 -18.02 7.35
C ASN A 367 3.66 -17.64 8.62
N TYR A 368 2.61 -18.40 8.99
CA TYR A 368 1.82 -18.14 10.20
C TYR A 368 2.64 -18.25 11.48
N PHE A 369 3.56 -19.19 11.56
CA PHE A 369 4.44 -19.34 12.72
C PHE A 369 5.23 -18.05 13.05
N TRP A 370 5.68 -17.32 12.04
CA TRP A 370 6.43 -16.08 12.24
C TRP A 370 5.53 -14.91 12.65
N VAL A 371 4.28 -14.91 12.25
CA VAL A 371 3.33 -13.81 12.51
C VAL A 371 2.99 -13.68 14.00
N ILE A 372 3.24 -14.68 14.81
CA ILE A 372 3.01 -14.62 16.26
C ILE A 372 3.73 -13.44 16.94
N TRP A 373 4.87 -12.99 16.38
CA TRP A 373 5.65 -11.86 16.85
C TRP A 373 5.16 -10.50 16.32
N TYR A 374 4.22 -10.52 15.38
CA TYR A 374 3.73 -9.31 14.71
C TYR A 374 3.16 -8.26 15.68
N PRO A 375 2.29 -8.60 16.65
CA PRO A 375 1.69 -7.61 17.54
C PRO A 375 2.73 -6.82 18.32
N LEU A 376 3.78 -7.51 18.77
CA LEU A 376 4.83 -6.86 19.56
C LEU A 376 5.69 -5.91 18.72
N PHE A 377 5.97 -6.27 17.47
CA PHE A 377 6.95 -5.56 16.65
C PHE A 377 6.33 -4.50 15.73
N PHE A 378 5.31 -4.89 14.96
CA PHE A 378 4.74 -4.01 13.94
C PHE A 378 3.71 -3.03 14.48
N TRP A 379 2.98 -3.38 15.53
CA TRP A 379 2.12 -2.41 16.20
C TRP A 379 2.92 -1.27 16.81
N LEU A 380 4.04 -1.59 17.48
CA LEU A 380 4.94 -0.55 18.00
C LEU A 380 5.56 0.27 16.86
N LEU A 381 5.99 -0.38 15.78
CA LEU A 381 6.53 0.31 14.61
C LEU A 381 5.50 1.28 14.01
N THR A 382 4.27 0.83 13.78
CA THR A 382 3.18 1.65 13.24
C THR A 382 2.81 2.79 14.18
N LEU A 383 2.72 2.51 15.48
CA LEU A 383 2.47 3.51 16.51
C LEU A 383 3.53 4.62 16.48
N PHE A 384 4.81 4.27 16.58
CA PHE A 384 5.88 5.27 16.62
C PHE A 384 6.02 6.02 15.30
N THR A 385 5.86 5.34 14.15
CA THR A 385 5.91 6.04 12.86
C THR A 385 4.73 6.99 12.68
N SER A 386 3.53 6.66 13.15
CA SER A 386 2.37 7.55 13.11
C SER A 386 2.56 8.78 14.00
N VAL A 387 3.08 8.61 15.23
CA VAL A 387 3.34 9.72 16.15
C VAL A 387 4.42 10.66 15.62
N VAL A 388 5.46 10.14 14.97
CA VAL A 388 6.52 10.94 14.34
C VAL A 388 6.06 11.60 13.05
N ALA A 389 5.19 10.94 12.29
CA ALA A 389 4.72 11.42 10.99
C ALA A 389 3.95 12.74 11.11
N VAL A 390 3.04 12.86 12.08
CA VAL A 390 2.18 14.04 12.20
C VAL A 390 2.96 15.34 12.40
N PRO A 391 3.81 15.50 13.44
CA PRO A 391 4.58 16.74 13.58
C PRO A 391 5.52 16.97 12.41
N LYS A 392 6.15 15.89 11.89
CA LYS A 392 7.05 16.02 10.75
C LYS A 392 6.33 16.51 9.49
N THR A 393 5.08 16.13 9.28
CA THR A 393 4.26 16.62 8.17
C THR A 393 3.80 18.05 8.39
N LEU A 394 3.36 18.41 9.61
CA LEU A 394 2.89 19.75 9.94
C LEU A 394 3.98 20.83 9.84
N PHE A 395 5.22 20.47 10.23
CA PHE A 395 6.36 21.40 10.21
C PHE A 395 7.19 21.32 8.91
N ASN A 396 6.86 20.40 8.01
CA ASN A 396 7.57 20.31 6.73
C ASN A 396 7.01 21.35 5.74
N THR A 397 7.82 22.31 5.36
CA THR A 397 7.46 23.21 4.25
C THR A 397 7.37 22.39 2.96
N LYS A 398 6.26 22.51 2.25
CA LYS A 398 5.96 21.80 0.99
C LYS A 398 7.14 21.92 0.01
N LYS A 399 7.88 20.83 -0.15
CA LYS A 399 8.92 20.69 -1.18
C LYS A 399 8.45 19.58 -2.12
N ARG A 400 8.82 19.70 -3.39
CA ARG A 400 8.63 18.66 -4.40
C ARG A 400 9.14 17.32 -3.84
N ALA A 401 8.33 16.30 -3.91
CA ALA A 401 8.72 14.96 -3.45
C ALA A 401 9.73 14.37 -4.44
N ARG A 402 11.01 14.38 -4.07
CA ARG A 402 12.06 13.70 -4.85
C ARG A 402 12.08 12.22 -4.52
N TRP A 403 12.23 11.40 -5.53
CA TRP A 403 12.35 9.97 -5.38
C TRP A 403 13.71 9.59 -4.82
N VAL A 404 13.72 8.76 -3.79
CA VAL A 404 14.91 8.10 -3.26
C VAL A 404 14.65 6.61 -3.37
N SER A 405 15.45 5.89 -4.16
CA SER A 405 15.34 4.44 -4.26
C SER A 405 15.52 3.80 -2.87
N PRO A 406 14.56 2.98 -2.39
CA PRO A 406 14.66 2.36 -1.07
C PRO A 406 15.77 1.30 -1.04
N ASP A 407 16.43 1.15 0.13
CA ASP A 407 17.31 0.02 0.40
C ASP A 407 16.49 -1.27 0.44
N ARG A 408 16.70 -2.16 -0.53
CA ARG A 408 15.95 -3.41 -0.73
C ARG A 408 16.68 -4.66 -0.23
N GLY A 409 17.78 -4.47 0.50
CA GLY A 409 18.55 -5.59 1.06
C GLY A 409 19.26 -6.45 0.01
N PHE A 410 19.44 -5.97 -1.22
CA PHE A 410 20.21 -6.66 -2.24
C PHE A 410 21.70 -6.67 -1.81
N ARG A 411 22.12 -7.76 -1.22
CA ARG A 411 23.53 -8.13 -1.15
C ARG A 411 23.76 -8.98 -2.40
N GLY A 412 24.64 -8.51 -3.28
CA GLY A 412 24.90 -9.02 -4.62
C GLY A 412 25.27 -10.50 -4.81
N ASP A 413 24.55 -11.38 -4.15
CA ASP A 413 24.63 -12.83 -4.35
C ASP A 413 23.40 -13.23 -5.17
N ASN A 414 23.67 -13.53 -6.43
CA ASN A 414 22.70 -14.10 -7.37
C ASN A 414 22.02 -15.36 -6.79
N PRO A 415 20.73 -15.61 -7.13
CA PRO A 415 20.07 -16.87 -6.86
C PRO A 415 20.63 -17.99 -7.71
#